data_5e0ee36414fa4a0d6898dc46582a289a
#
_entry.id   5e0ee36414fa4a0d6898dc46582a289a
#
_cell.length_a   1.000
_cell.length_b   1.000
_cell.length_c   1.000
_cell.angle_alpha   90.00
_cell.angle_beta   90.00
_cell.angle_gamma   90.00
#
_symmetry.space_group_name_H-M   'P 1'
#
loop_
_entity.id
_entity.type
_entity.pdbx_description
1 polymer ?
#
loop_
_entity_poly.entity_id
_entity_poly.type
_entity_poly.pdbx_seq_one_letter_code
_entity_poly.pdbx_strand_id
1 'polypeptide(L)'
;PPNGLKADQRLRIYKELIEKDIERCLGSYCFLWGQKQESTATWHGMFLSNGKPTEAIDVMQFCWTGEWPQSRAPSIKDISLENIGWRKDHILAPSVQATLNIKYLKYNNKKVIVEYVLYPEAFSNKIGGDIQKSPEPIKFDVVNQSDNELTFISPKKKGAYRLFAYVKNEKGQSSVANIPFLVE
;
A
#
# COMPACT_ATOMS: atom_id res chain seq x y z
N PRO A 1 -3.36 2.34 -6.47
CA PRO A 1 -4.33 1.50 -5.75
C PRO A 1 -3.73 0.89 -4.49
N PRO A 2 -4.57 0.55 -3.47
CA PRO A 2 -4.17 -0.27 -2.32
C PRO A 2 -3.48 -1.57 -2.73
N ASN A 3 -2.55 -2.05 -1.90
CA ASN A 3 -1.80 -3.27 -2.22
C ASN A 3 -2.70 -4.50 -2.37
N GLY A 4 -3.78 -4.60 -1.60
CA GLY A 4 -4.74 -5.69 -1.72
C GLY A 4 -5.41 -5.77 -3.10
N LEU A 5 -5.70 -4.62 -3.73
CA LEU A 5 -6.22 -4.61 -5.11
C LEU A 5 -5.16 -4.98 -6.13
N LYS A 6 -3.90 -4.59 -5.90
CA LYS A 6 -2.78 -5.02 -6.76
C LYS A 6 -2.53 -6.53 -6.66
N ALA A 7 -2.64 -7.09 -5.46
CA ALA A 7 -2.55 -8.53 -5.24
C ALA A 7 -3.68 -9.29 -5.96
N ASP A 8 -4.92 -8.82 -5.86
CA ASP A 8 -6.06 -9.40 -6.59
C ASP A 8 -5.85 -9.34 -8.12
N GLN A 9 -5.33 -8.22 -8.62
CA GLN A 9 -5.02 -8.08 -10.04
C GLN A 9 -3.91 -9.05 -10.48
N ARG A 10 -2.84 -9.24 -9.68
CA ARG A 10 -1.79 -10.24 -9.95
C ARG A 10 -2.37 -11.65 -10.04
N LEU A 11 -3.20 -12.03 -9.08
CA LEU A 11 -3.86 -13.34 -9.08
C LEU A 11 -4.70 -13.53 -10.34
N ARG A 12 -5.51 -12.53 -10.70
CA ARG A 12 -6.35 -12.58 -11.89
C ARG A 12 -5.51 -12.73 -13.16
N ILE A 13 -4.48 -11.91 -13.33
CA ILE A 13 -3.60 -11.96 -14.52
C ILE A 13 -2.93 -13.34 -14.61
N TYR A 14 -2.41 -13.88 -13.50
CA TYR A 14 -1.79 -15.21 -13.49
C TYR A 14 -2.78 -16.28 -13.93
N LYS A 15 -3.97 -16.31 -13.34
CA LYS A 15 -5.03 -17.28 -13.65
C LYS A 15 -5.55 -17.18 -15.08
N GLU A 16 -5.73 -15.96 -15.60
CA GLU A 16 -6.36 -15.75 -16.90
C GLU A 16 -5.37 -15.83 -18.07
N LEU A 17 -4.11 -15.40 -17.89
CA LEU A 17 -3.16 -15.25 -19.00
C LEU A 17 -1.99 -16.27 -18.95
N ILE A 18 -1.62 -16.77 -17.77
CA ILE A 18 -0.48 -17.66 -17.61
C ILE A 18 -0.93 -19.10 -17.46
N GLU A 19 -1.78 -19.38 -16.47
CA GLU A 19 -2.23 -20.72 -16.16
C GLU A 19 -3.11 -21.35 -17.27
N LYS A 20 -3.83 -20.54 -18.03
CA LYS A 20 -4.68 -21.02 -19.13
C LYS A 20 -3.91 -21.31 -20.42
N ASP A 21 -2.74 -20.77 -20.61
CA ASP A 21 -1.97 -20.91 -21.86
C ASP A 21 -0.75 -21.82 -21.67
N ILE A 22 -0.98 -23.02 -21.14
CA ILE A 22 0.07 -24.01 -20.83
C ILE A 22 0.82 -24.52 -22.08
N GLU A 23 0.25 -24.36 -23.25
CA GLU A 23 0.87 -24.81 -24.49
C GLU A 23 1.97 -23.85 -24.96
N ARG A 24 1.85 -22.55 -24.67
CA ARG A 24 2.75 -21.50 -25.16
C ARG A 24 3.44 -20.73 -24.05
N CYS A 25 2.87 -20.71 -22.85
CA CYS A 25 3.42 -20.00 -21.70
C CYS A 25 4.19 -20.94 -20.78
N LEU A 26 5.52 -20.85 -20.78
CA LEU A 26 6.40 -21.66 -19.93
C LEU A 26 6.43 -21.22 -18.47
N GLY A 27 5.86 -20.07 -18.15
CA GLY A 27 5.84 -19.52 -16.79
C GLY A 27 5.91 -18.00 -16.77
N SER A 28 6.22 -17.43 -15.62
CA SER A 28 6.29 -15.98 -15.44
C SER A 28 7.36 -15.56 -14.46
N TYR A 29 7.88 -14.35 -14.67
CA TYR A 29 8.74 -13.65 -13.73
C TYR A 29 7.96 -12.57 -13.01
N CYS A 30 8.12 -12.48 -11.70
CA CYS A 30 7.43 -11.47 -10.91
C CYS A 30 8.29 -10.22 -10.73
N PHE A 31 7.86 -9.12 -11.28
CA PHE A 31 8.49 -7.81 -11.08
C PHE A 31 7.73 -7.02 -10.00
N LEU A 32 8.35 -6.48 -9.00
CA LEU A 32 9.74 -6.58 -8.59
C LEU A 32 9.84 -7.48 -7.35
N TRP A 33 10.63 -8.55 -7.43
CA TRP A 33 10.97 -9.41 -6.29
C TRP A 33 11.98 -8.69 -5.40
N GLY A 34 11.49 -7.74 -4.63
CA GLY A 34 12.28 -6.85 -3.80
C GLY A 34 11.52 -5.60 -3.42
N GLN A 35 12.26 -4.54 -3.10
CA GLN A 35 11.76 -3.22 -2.78
C GLN A 35 12.49 -2.17 -3.59
N LYS A 36 11.78 -1.19 -4.10
CA LYS A 36 12.32 -0.02 -4.77
C LYS A 36 11.44 1.18 -4.47
N GLN A 37 12.07 2.30 -4.12
CA GLN A 37 11.39 3.58 -4.08
C GLN A 37 11.22 4.09 -5.51
N GLU A 38 9.96 4.20 -5.96
CA GLU A 38 9.59 4.78 -7.25
C GLU A 38 8.23 5.46 -7.06
N SER A 39 8.21 6.78 -6.91
CA SER A 39 7.12 7.59 -6.38
C SER A 39 6.68 7.16 -4.98
N THR A 40 6.43 5.88 -4.77
CA THR A 40 6.18 5.26 -3.46
C THR A 40 7.01 3.99 -3.27
N ALA A 41 7.26 3.63 -2.01
CA ALA A 41 8.03 2.42 -1.66
C ALA A 41 7.35 1.11 -2.10
N THR A 42 6.07 1.15 -2.44
CA THR A 42 5.27 -0.04 -2.77
C THR A 42 4.63 0.02 -4.15
N TRP A 43 5.14 0.86 -5.06
CA TRP A 43 4.60 0.92 -6.43
C TRP A 43 4.70 -0.46 -7.11
N HIS A 44 5.91 -1.01 -7.21
CA HIS A 44 6.16 -2.32 -7.80
C HIS A 44 6.66 -3.35 -6.78
N GLY A 45 7.26 -2.90 -5.67
CA GLY A 45 7.89 -3.77 -4.68
C GLY A 45 6.91 -4.74 -4.03
N MET A 46 7.34 -5.98 -3.88
CA MET A 46 6.59 -7.04 -3.20
C MET A 46 6.97 -7.15 -1.72
N PHE A 47 8.04 -6.44 -1.33
CA PHE A 47 8.51 -6.33 0.04
C PHE A 47 8.53 -4.85 0.47
N LEU A 48 8.45 -4.62 1.76
CA LEU A 48 8.71 -3.32 2.35
C LEU A 48 10.22 -3.08 2.49
N SER A 49 10.63 -1.85 2.78
CA SER A 49 12.04 -1.48 2.96
C SER A 49 12.75 -2.26 4.09
N ASN A 50 12.00 -2.76 5.06
CA ASN A 50 12.50 -3.61 6.14
C ASN A 50 12.52 -5.12 5.78
N GLY A 51 12.33 -5.49 4.51
CA GLY A 51 12.33 -6.86 4.03
C GLY A 51 11.06 -7.67 4.36
N LYS A 52 10.05 -7.07 4.99
CA LYS A 52 8.80 -7.79 5.27
C LYS A 52 7.92 -7.90 4.02
N PRO A 53 7.32 -9.09 3.78
CA PRO A 53 6.51 -9.32 2.60
C PRO A 53 5.16 -8.60 2.65
N THR A 54 4.67 -8.27 1.46
CA THR A 54 3.29 -7.83 1.28
C THR A 54 2.42 -9.01 0.83
N GLU A 55 1.10 -8.81 0.74
CA GLU A 55 0.16 -9.81 0.24
C GLU A 55 0.43 -10.26 -1.20
N ALA A 56 1.24 -9.52 -1.95
CA ALA A 56 1.68 -9.94 -3.27
C ALA A 56 2.51 -11.24 -3.22
N ILE A 57 3.30 -11.44 -2.15
CA ILE A 57 4.06 -12.67 -1.93
C ILE A 57 3.12 -13.86 -1.68
N ASP A 58 2.07 -13.66 -0.88
CA ASP A 58 1.08 -14.71 -0.61
C ASP A 58 0.38 -15.15 -1.90
N VAL A 59 0.05 -14.19 -2.76
CA VAL A 59 -0.53 -14.48 -4.09
C VAL A 59 0.44 -15.26 -4.96
N MET A 60 1.72 -14.86 -5.01
CA MET A 60 2.70 -15.58 -5.83
C MET A 60 2.95 -16.99 -5.31
N GLN A 61 2.98 -17.21 -4.00
CA GLN A 61 3.04 -18.55 -3.43
C GLN A 61 1.85 -19.38 -3.93
N PHE A 62 0.63 -18.86 -3.80
CA PHE A 62 -0.57 -19.56 -4.28
C PHE A 62 -0.51 -19.84 -5.78
N CYS A 63 -0.08 -18.88 -6.60
CA CYS A 63 0.05 -19.06 -8.04
C CYS A 63 1.02 -20.18 -8.41
N TRP A 64 2.12 -20.33 -7.68
CA TRP A 64 3.17 -21.31 -8.01
C TRP A 64 2.96 -22.69 -7.37
N THR A 65 2.25 -22.77 -6.24
CA THR A 65 2.11 -24.03 -5.50
C THR A 65 0.68 -24.55 -5.44
N GLY A 66 -0.31 -23.71 -5.77
CA GLY A 66 -1.73 -24.02 -5.56
C GLY A 66 -2.20 -23.84 -4.11
N GLU A 67 -1.29 -23.51 -3.18
CA GLU A 67 -1.59 -23.43 -1.75
C GLU A 67 -1.32 -22.04 -1.17
N TRP A 68 -2.27 -21.52 -0.39
CA TRP A 68 -2.07 -20.30 0.35
C TRP A 68 -1.13 -20.53 1.54
N PRO A 69 -0.27 -19.55 1.88
CA PRO A 69 0.54 -19.66 3.09
C PRO A 69 -0.33 -19.74 4.34
N GLN A 70 0.14 -20.49 5.35
CA GLN A 70 -0.55 -20.63 6.64
C GLN A 70 -0.80 -19.26 7.31
N SER A 71 0.16 -18.36 7.20
CA SER A 71 0.03 -16.98 7.66
C SER A 71 -0.02 -16.07 6.46
N ARG A 72 -1.13 -15.39 6.28
CA ARG A 72 -1.34 -14.43 5.19
C ARG A 72 -1.18 -13.02 5.70
N ALA A 73 -0.60 -12.16 4.86
CA ALA A 73 -0.64 -10.72 5.09
C ALA A 73 -2.11 -10.23 5.14
N PRO A 74 -2.45 -9.24 5.96
CA PRO A 74 -3.73 -8.54 5.80
C PRO A 74 -3.81 -7.93 4.40
N SER A 75 -5.00 -7.50 3.98
CA SER A 75 -5.19 -7.01 2.60
C SER A 75 -6.07 -5.77 2.60
N ILE A 76 -5.48 -4.59 2.41
CA ILE A 76 -6.24 -3.33 2.30
C ILE A 76 -6.93 -3.29 0.93
N LYS A 77 -8.25 -3.19 0.95
CA LYS A 77 -9.09 -3.16 -0.26
C LYS A 77 -9.53 -1.76 -0.64
N ASP A 78 -9.60 -0.85 0.33
CA ASP A 78 -10.03 0.53 0.08
C ASP A 78 -9.35 1.49 1.05
N ILE A 79 -9.21 2.74 0.60
CA ILE A 79 -8.75 3.88 1.40
C ILE A 79 -9.47 5.13 0.91
N SER A 80 -9.96 5.96 1.83
CA SER A 80 -10.65 7.21 1.53
C SER A 80 -10.23 8.30 2.51
N LEU A 81 -10.22 9.54 2.04
CA LEU A 81 -10.01 10.74 2.83
C LEU A 81 -11.27 11.59 2.73
N GLU A 82 -11.85 12.00 3.87
CA GLU A 82 -13.13 12.73 3.94
C GLU A 82 -14.25 12.02 3.13
N ASN A 83 -14.31 10.69 3.24
CA ASN A 83 -15.23 9.81 2.49
C ASN A 83 -15.05 9.84 0.96
N ILE A 84 -14.03 10.52 0.44
CA ILE A 84 -13.69 10.54 -0.97
C ILE A 84 -12.64 9.45 -1.24
N GLY A 85 -12.91 8.55 -2.16
CA GLY A 85 -12.04 7.41 -2.46
C GLY A 85 -10.73 7.82 -3.14
N TRP A 86 -9.72 7.00 -3.00
CA TRP A 86 -8.33 7.20 -3.45
C TRP A 86 -8.13 7.53 -4.95
N ARG A 87 -9.17 7.37 -5.79
CA ARG A 87 -9.12 7.69 -7.24
C ARG A 87 -9.44 9.15 -7.56
N LYS A 88 -9.76 9.95 -6.57
CA LYS A 88 -10.12 11.36 -6.70
C LYS A 88 -9.02 12.23 -6.13
N ASP A 89 -9.00 13.48 -6.55
CA ASP A 89 -8.13 14.48 -5.97
C ASP A 89 -8.64 14.89 -4.59
N HIS A 90 -7.72 15.16 -3.68
CA HIS A 90 -8.01 15.55 -2.31
C HIS A 90 -7.32 16.87 -2.01
N ILE A 91 -8.11 17.82 -1.57
CA ILE A 91 -7.64 19.15 -1.17
C ILE A 91 -8.12 19.41 0.26
N LEU A 92 -7.21 19.81 1.13
CA LEU A 92 -7.49 20.17 2.52
C LEU A 92 -7.01 21.60 2.77
N ALA A 93 -7.74 22.36 3.59
CA ALA A 93 -7.20 23.61 4.13
C ALA A 93 -6.09 23.33 5.15
N PRO A 94 -5.14 24.27 5.39
CA PRO A 94 -4.14 24.12 6.44
C PRO A 94 -4.74 24.01 7.84
N SER A 95 -4.18 23.15 8.68
CA SER A 95 -4.56 23.02 10.10
C SER A 95 -6.03 22.70 10.35
N VAL A 96 -6.67 21.96 9.45
CA VAL A 96 -8.03 21.46 9.64
C VAL A 96 -8.04 19.99 10.03
N GLN A 97 -9.06 19.58 10.76
CA GLN A 97 -9.29 18.18 11.06
C GLN A 97 -9.79 17.46 9.82
N ALA A 98 -9.22 16.28 9.55
CA ALA A 98 -9.61 15.42 8.45
C ALA A 98 -9.62 13.95 8.89
N THR A 99 -10.43 13.12 8.22
CA THR A 99 -10.61 11.70 8.57
C THR A 99 -10.24 10.81 7.40
N LEU A 100 -9.28 9.90 7.64
CA LEU A 100 -8.89 8.83 6.72
C LEU A 100 -9.57 7.53 7.16
N ASN A 101 -10.16 6.81 6.23
CA ASN A 101 -10.73 5.48 6.46
C ASN A 101 -10.04 4.44 5.59
N ILE A 102 -9.85 3.22 6.14
CA ILE A 102 -9.38 2.05 5.40
C ILE A 102 -10.33 0.88 5.57
N LYS A 103 -10.44 0.05 4.52
CA LYS A 103 -11.13 -1.24 4.59
C LYS A 103 -10.14 -2.35 4.25
N TYR A 104 -10.03 -3.34 5.12
CA TYR A 104 -9.08 -4.43 4.92
C TYR A 104 -9.62 -5.79 5.41
N LEU A 105 -9.03 -6.86 4.88
CA LEU A 105 -9.31 -8.24 5.29
C LEU A 105 -8.19 -8.71 6.22
N LYS A 106 -8.54 -9.36 7.32
CA LYS A 106 -7.60 -9.93 8.29
C LYS A 106 -7.20 -11.38 7.95
N TYR A 107 -7.95 -12.04 7.08
CA TYR A 107 -7.85 -13.49 6.84
C TYR A 107 -7.90 -14.28 8.16
N ASN A 108 -6.87 -15.09 8.42
CA ASN A 108 -6.74 -15.89 9.64
C ASN A 108 -5.90 -15.21 10.76
N ASN A 109 -5.59 -13.90 10.61
CA ASN A 109 -4.85 -13.17 11.63
C ASN A 109 -5.74 -12.83 12.82
N LYS A 110 -5.31 -13.19 14.02
CA LYS A 110 -6.03 -12.88 15.27
C LYS A 110 -5.89 -11.39 15.61
N LYS A 111 -4.69 -10.84 15.40
CA LYS A 111 -4.35 -9.45 15.71
C LYS A 111 -3.67 -8.78 14.51
N VAL A 112 -3.98 -7.52 14.33
CA VAL A 112 -3.27 -6.64 13.39
C VAL A 112 -2.89 -5.35 14.10
N ILE A 113 -1.85 -4.71 13.59
CA ILE A 113 -1.40 -3.39 14.03
C ILE A 113 -1.56 -2.47 12.83
N VAL A 114 -2.17 -1.32 13.04
CA VAL A 114 -2.34 -0.29 12.02
C VAL A 114 -1.46 0.90 12.37
N GLU A 115 -0.61 1.29 11.42
CA GLU A 115 0.27 2.46 11.52
C GLU A 115 -0.02 3.42 10.39
N TYR A 116 -0.01 4.70 10.70
CA TYR A 116 -0.16 5.78 9.73
C TYR A 116 1.10 6.63 9.69
N VAL A 117 1.56 6.95 8.48
CA VAL A 117 2.78 7.74 8.28
C VAL A 117 2.52 8.79 7.21
N LEU A 118 2.82 10.04 7.53
CA LEU A 118 2.68 11.17 6.61
C LEU A 118 4.04 11.53 6.01
N TYR A 119 4.06 11.70 4.70
CA TYR A 119 5.23 12.17 3.96
C TYR A 119 4.90 13.42 3.15
N PRO A 120 5.88 14.30 2.89
CA PRO A 120 5.75 15.21 1.76
C PRO A 120 5.72 14.37 0.47
N GLU A 121 5.02 14.84 -0.56
CA GLU A 121 4.97 14.13 -1.84
C GLU A 121 6.38 14.03 -2.45
N ALA A 122 6.71 12.85 -2.95
CA ALA A 122 7.99 12.61 -3.60
C ALA A 122 7.94 13.09 -5.06
N PHE A 123 8.56 14.23 -5.34
CA PHE A 123 8.77 14.67 -6.72
C PHE A 123 10.10 14.13 -7.22
N SER A 124 10.08 13.38 -8.28
CA SER A 124 11.29 12.89 -8.93
C SER A 124 11.17 13.01 -10.44
N ASN A 125 12.19 13.60 -11.05
CA ASN A 125 12.37 13.63 -12.51
C ASN A 125 13.18 12.42 -13.00
N LYS A 126 13.49 11.46 -12.11
CA LYS A 126 14.29 10.29 -12.43
C LYS A 126 13.41 9.21 -13.07
N ILE A 127 13.93 8.55 -14.07
CA ILE A 127 13.23 7.57 -14.90
C ILE A 127 13.95 6.21 -14.81
N GLY A 128 13.19 5.14 -14.72
CA GLY A 128 13.69 3.78 -14.86
C GLY A 128 14.60 3.31 -13.73
N GLY A 129 15.84 2.96 -14.05
CA GLY A 129 16.80 2.34 -13.13
C GLY A 129 17.39 3.26 -12.06
N ASP A 130 17.21 4.56 -12.15
CA ASP A 130 17.77 5.52 -11.22
C ASP A 130 17.31 5.32 -9.78
N ILE A 131 18.23 5.54 -8.83
CA ILE A 131 17.92 5.49 -7.41
C ILE A 131 17.11 6.72 -7.01
N GLN A 132 15.91 6.51 -6.51
CA GLN A 132 15.09 7.55 -5.90
C GLN A 132 15.21 7.46 -4.38
N LYS A 133 15.56 8.57 -3.74
CA LYS A 133 15.58 8.65 -2.28
C LYS A 133 14.13 8.73 -1.75
N SER A 134 13.82 7.93 -0.74
CA SER A 134 12.55 8.06 -0.01
C SER A 134 12.49 9.39 0.71
N PRO A 135 11.35 10.10 0.71
CA PRO A 135 11.17 11.27 1.56
C PRO A 135 11.22 10.88 3.03
N GLU A 136 11.62 11.81 3.88
CA GLU A 136 11.56 11.61 5.33
C GLU A 136 10.12 11.81 5.83
N PRO A 137 9.66 10.97 6.78
CA PRO A 137 8.33 11.14 7.35
C PRO A 137 8.26 12.43 8.18
N ILE A 138 7.09 13.06 8.18
CA ILE A 138 6.83 14.24 9.00
C ILE A 138 5.87 13.91 10.15
N LYS A 139 6.07 14.54 11.27
CA LYS A 139 5.16 14.44 12.41
C LYS A 139 3.86 15.21 12.09
N PHE A 140 2.75 14.70 12.56
CA PHE A 140 1.43 15.30 12.43
C PHE A 140 0.60 15.01 13.68
N ASP A 141 -0.40 15.83 13.95
CA ASP A 141 -1.22 15.71 15.14
C ASP A 141 -2.35 14.70 14.88
N VAL A 142 -2.41 13.66 15.69
CA VAL A 142 -3.45 12.65 15.68
C VAL A 142 -4.49 13.02 16.72
N VAL A 143 -5.74 13.18 16.30
CA VAL A 143 -6.89 13.47 17.18
C VAL A 143 -7.49 12.17 17.70
N ASN A 144 -7.68 11.19 16.82
CA ASN A 144 -8.17 9.87 17.15
C ASN A 144 -7.63 8.82 16.19
N GLN A 145 -7.44 7.59 16.66
CA GLN A 145 -7.01 6.46 15.85
C GLN A 145 -7.67 5.18 16.31
N SER A 146 -8.16 4.43 15.34
CA SER A 146 -8.66 3.06 15.51
C SER A 146 -8.03 2.12 14.47
N ASP A 147 -8.47 0.87 14.45
CA ASP A 147 -7.99 -0.14 13.49
C ASP A 147 -8.30 0.20 12.02
N ASN A 148 -9.27 1.05 11.75
CA ASN A 148 -9.74 1.35 10.39
C ASN A 148 -9.97 2.83 10.11
N GLU A 149 -9.70 3.69 11.09
CA GLU A 149 -9.92 5.13 10.98
C GLU A 149 -8.79 5.91 11.64
N LEU A 150 -8.39 7.00 11.02
CA LEU A 150 -7.49 8.00 11.57
C LEU A 150 -8.12 9.37 11.41
N THR A 151 -8.31 10.08 12.52
CA THR A 151 -8.64 11.51 12.53
C THR A 151 -7.38 12.30 12.88
N PHE A 152 -6.99 13.23 12.04
CA PHE A 152 -5.73 13.97 12.17
C PHE A 152 -5.90 15.45 11.80
N ILE A 153 -4.92 16.27 12.16
CA ILE A 153 -4.85 17.67 11.71
C ILE A 153 -3.97 17.74 10.47
N SER A 154 -4.50 18.34 9.41
CA SER A 154 -3.75 18.57 8.16
C SER A 154 -2.53 19.46 8.42
N PRO A 155 -1.43 19.30 7.65
CA PRO A 155 -0.25 20.13 7.79
C PRO A 155 -0.55 21.63 7.71
N LYS A 156 0.11 22.42 8.56
CA LYS A 156 0.02 23.88 8.52
C LYS A 156 0.64 24.47 7.25
N LYS A 157 1.71 23.83 6.75
CA LYS A 157 2.44 24.30 5.57
C LYS A 157 1.70 23.82 4.32
N LYS A 158 1.39 24.76 3.42
CA LYS A 158 0.86 24.44 2.08
C LYS A 158 1.83 23.58 1.29
N GLY A 159 1.29 22.63 0.52
CA GLY A 159 2.09 21.70 -0.29
C GLY A 159 1.41 20.39 -0.53
N ALA A 160 2.05 19.53 -1.32
CA ALA A 160 1.57 18.19 -1.61
C ALA A 160 2.12 17.18 -0.59
N TYR A 161 1.24 16.31 -0.12
CA TYR A 161 1.51 15.31 0.92
C TYR A 161 0.94 13.96 0.52
N ARG A 162 1.44 12.91 1.16
CA ARG A 162 0.94 11.54 0.99
C ARG A 162 0.84 10.84 2.34
N LEU A 163 -0.37 10.44 2.72
CA LEU A 163 -0.64 9.69 3.95
C LEU A 163 -0.69 8.21 3.62
N PHE A 164 0.14 7.43 4.31
CA PHE A 164 0.22 5.98 4.19
C PHE A 164 -0.48 5.31 5.37
N ALA A 165 -1.19 4.24 5.09
CA ALA A 165 -1.71 3.29 6.06
C ALA A 165 -1.01 1.94 5.86
N TYR A 166 -0.42 1.40 6.93
CA TYR A 166 0.19 0.08 6.99
C TYR A 166 -0.64 -0.80 7.93
N VAL A 167 -1.14 -1.91 7.44
CA VAL A 167 -1.79 -2.93 8.26
C VAL A 167 -0.88 -4.13 8.34
N LYS A 168 -0.42 -4.49 9.53
CA LYS A 168 0.58 -5.53 9.78
C LYS A 168 0.00 -6.63 10.65
N ASN A 169 0.33 -7.89 10.37
CA ASN A 169 0.06 -8.99 11.28
C ASN A 169 1.20 -9.18 12.29
N GLU A 170 1.04 -10.14 13.20
CA GLU A 170 2.03 -10.44 14.25
C GLU A 170 3.40 -10.89 13.71
N LYS A 171 3.47 -11.40 12.48
CA LYS A 171 4.72 -11.77 11.79
C LYS A 171 5.35 -10.61 11.01
N GLY A 172 4.70 -9.46 10.99
CA GLY A 172 5.13 -8.28 10.25
C GLY A 172 4.85 -8.31 8.75
N GLN A 173 4.10 -9.32 8.27
CA GLN A 173 3.57 -9.32 6.91
C GLN A 173 2.55 -8.18 6.80
N SER A 174 2.55 -7.45 5.69
CA SER A 174 1.91 -6.14 5.65
C SER A 174 1.09 -5.92 4.39
N SER A 175 0.05 -5.12 4.52
CA SER A 175 -0.61 -4.44 3.41
C SER A 175 -0.42 -2.95 3.54
N VAL A 176 -0.32 -2.27 2.41
CA VAL A 176 -0.11 -0.82 2.37
C VAL A 176 -1.12 -0.16 1.43
N ALA A 177 -1.66 0.94 1.87
CA ALA A 177 -2.38 1.86 1.01
C ALA A 177 -1.90 3.28 1.28
N ASN A 178 -2.07 4.16 0.31
CA ASN A 178 -1.74 5.56 0.49
C ASN A 178 -2.71 6.44 -0.30
N ILE A 179 -2.81 7.68 0.13
CA ILE A 179 -3.64 8.68 -0.50
C ILE A 179 -2.85 10.00 -0.58
N PRO A 180 -2.65 10.56 -1.78
CA PRO A 180 -2.08 11.89 -1.94
C PRO A 180 -3.13 12.95 -1.64
N PHE A 181 -2.71 14.09 -1.12
CA PHE A 181 -3.55 15.26 -0.95
C PHE A 181 -2.74 16.56 -1.03
N LEU A 182 -3.39 17.61 -1.45
CA LEU A 182 -2.85 18.98 -1.48
C LEU A 182 -3.36 19.74 -0.26
N VAL A 183 -2.49 20.50 0.37
CA VAL A 183 -2.87 21.51 1.39
C VAL A 183 -2.74 22.89 0.77
N GLU A 184 -3.85 23.64 0.65
CA GLU A 184 -3.87 24.99 0.05
C GLU A 184 -4.84 25.97 0.73
#